data_c84e1a0981e9aa3d54a9aab0206c5a22
#
_entry.id   c84e1a0981e9aa3d54a9aab0206c5a22
#
_cell.length_a   1.000
_cell.length_b   1.000
_cell.length_c   1.000
_cell.angle_alpha   90.00
_cell.angle_beta   90.00
_cell.angle_gamma   90.00
#
_symmetry.space_group_name_H-M   'P 1'
#
loop_
_entity.id
_entity.type
_entity.pdbx_description
1 polymer ?
#
loop_
_entity_poly.entity_id
_entity_poly.type
_entity_poly.pdbx_seq_one_letter_code
_entity_poly.pdbx_strand_id
1 'polypeptide(L)'
;SKKLDNVVATLTLCNSINEISAAEWDICVGTEYPFLSHAFMSALEDSGSVSPRTGWLPQHLVYRDSSEKLIGVVPLYLKGHSYGEYVFDWGWADAFEKAGQKYFPKLLSAVPFTPVTCPKLLVHPGEDQSEVRSILASGLVSALQQLNVSSLHINFSSLDEWEFLGKAKFLKRQGIQYHWN
;
A
#
# COMPACT_ATOMS: atom_id res chain seq x y z
N SER A 1 7.04 40.86 -10.83
CA SER A 1 5.97 39.87 -10.98
C SER A 1 6.43 38.56 -10.34
N LYS A 2 5.92 38.26 -9.10
CA LYS A 2 6.09 36.96 -8.48
C LYS A 2 5.28 35.96 -9.29
N LYS A 3 5.95 34.98 -9.92
CA LYS A 3 5.30 33.74 -10.33
C LYS A 3 4.74 33.09 -9.06
N LEU A 4 3.43 33.08 -8.93
CA LEU A 4 2.74 32.16 -8.03
C LEU A 4 2.93 30.77 -8.69
N ASP A 5 3.89 30.01 -8.18
CA ASP A 5 3.93 28.59 -8.45
C ASP A 5 2.64 28.03 -7.85
N ASN A 6 1.68 27.70 -8.71
CA ASN A 6 0.49 26.97 -8.32
C ASN A 6 0.97 25.58 -7.86
N VAL A 7 1.23 25.42 -6.57
CA VAL A 7 1.49 24.10 -5.98
C VAL A 7 0.19 23.34 -6.04
N VAL A 8 0.18 22.26 -6.79
CA VAL A 8 -0.98 21.38 -7.00
C VAL A 8 -0.84 20.19 -6.07
N ALA A 9 -1.93 19.64 -5.59
CA ALA A 9 -1.92 18.38 -4.84
C ALA A 9 -1.24 17.27 -5.66
N THR A 10 -0.42 16.45 -5.00
CA THR A 10 0.44 15.45 -5.65
C THR A 10 0.22 14.05 -5.11
N LEU A 11 0.27 13.07 -6.01
CA LEU A 11 0.39 11.65 -5.69
C LEU A 11 1.76 11.17 -6.19
N THR A 12 2.59 10.66 -5.29
CA THR A 12 3.95 10.22 -5.59
C THR A 12 4.23 8.83 -5.03
N LEU A 13 5.18 8.12 -5.65
CA LEU A 13 5.71 6.86 -5.15
C LEU A 13 7.07 7.12 -4.49
N CYS A 14 7.24 6.67 -3.25
CA CYS A 14 8.48 6.74 -2.50
C CYS A 14 9.13 5.36 -2.45
N ASN A 15 10.42 5.30 -2.70
CA ASN A 15 11.18 4.03 -2.77
C ASN A 15 11.68 3.55 -1.41
N SER A 16 11.43 4.31 -0.37
CA SER A 16 11.75 3.99 1.02
C SER A 16 10.79 4.71 1.96
N ILE A 17 10.45 4.08 3.09
CA ILE A 17 9.74 4.73 4.18
C ILE A 17 10.55 5.88 4.76
N ASN A 18 11.88 5.81 4.69
CA ASN A 18 12.80 6.81 5.22
C ASN A 18 12.82 8.12 4.40
N GLU A 19 12.21 8.14 3.22
CA GLU A 19 11.94 9.37 2.45
C GLU A 19 10.75 10.16 3.00
N ILE A 20 9.98 9.58 3.92
CA ILE A 20 8.75 10.14 4.46
C ILE A 20 8.98 10.50 5.92
N SER A 21 8.56 11.69 6.35
CA SER A 21 8.62 12.09 7.75
C SER A 21 7.87 11.11 8.65
N ALA A 22 8.56 10.59 9.68
CA ALA A 22 7.96 9.67 10.64
C ALA A 22 6.74 10.28 11.34
N ALA A 23 6.83 11.56 11.72
CA ALA A 23 5.72 12.25 12.38
C ALA A 23 4.50 12.38 11.45
N GLU A 24 4.69 12.72 10.17
CA GLU A 24 3.59 12.84 9.21
C GLU A 24 2.96 11.47 8.90
N TRP A 25 3.79 10.44 8.70
CA TRP A 25 3.32 9.07 8.46
C TRP A 25 2.49 8.56 9.64
N ASP A 26 3.02 8.69 10.85
CA ASP A 26 2.38 8.16 12.06
C ASP A 26 1.06 8.89 12.41
N ILE A 27 0.88 10.16 12.00
CA ILE A 27 -0.41 10.84 12.09
C ILE A 27 -1.47 10.12 11.23
N CYS A 28 -1.12 9.68 10.02
CA CYS A 28 -2.05 8.95 9.15
C CYS A 28 -2.31 7.53 9.67
N VAL A 29 -1.32 6.87 10.26
CA VAL A 29 -1.44 5.52 10.82
C VAL A 29 -2.28 5.51 12.10
N GLY A 30 -2.08 6.52 12.98
CA GLY A 30 -2.63 6.51 14.33
C GLY A 30 -1.88 5.57 15.27
N THR A 31 -2.48 5.29 16.43
CA THR A 31 -1.85 4.49 17.50
C THR A 31 -2.32 3.03 17.57
N GLU A 32 -3.35 2.67 16.80
CA GLU A 32 -3.98 1.34 16.88
C GLU A 32 -3.23 0.26 16.10
N TYR A 33 -2.35 0.66 15.17
CA TYR A 33 -1.70 -0.26 14.23
C TYR A 33 -0.16 -0.18 14.33
N PRO A 34 0.45 -0.75 15.38
CA PRO A 34 1.90 -0.63 15.63
C PRO A 34 2.76 -1.20 14.49
N PHE A 35 2.27 -2.22 13.77
CA PHE A 35 2.96 -2.82 12.62
C PHE A 35 2.91 -1.95 11.34
N LEU A 36 2.15 -0.87 11.33
CA LEU A 36 2.15 0.15 10.29
C LEU A 36 2.93 1.41 10.69
N SER A 37 3.43 1.50 11.94
CA SER A 37 4.23 2.64 12.40
C SER A 37 5.47 2.84 11.52
N HIS A 38 5.87 4.07 11.36
CA HIS A 38 7.09 4.40 10.61
C HIS A 38 8.30 3.65 11.17
N ALA A 39 8.44 3.59 12.50
CA ALA A 39 9.55 2.89 13.16
C ALA A 39 9.61 1.40 12.80
N PHE A 40 8.47 0.70 12.80
CA PHE A 40 8.42 -0.71 12.41
C PHE A 40 8.77 -0.91 10.93
N MET A 41 8.18 -0.12 10.04
CA MET A 41 8.41 -0.19 8.60
C MET A 41 9.86 0.15 8.25
N SER A 42 10.43 1.18 8.90
CA SER A 42 11.84 1.57 8.75
C SER A 42 12.78 0.46 9.23
N ALA A 43 12.50 -0.17 10.37
CA ALA A 43 13.30 -1.29 10.85
C ALA A 43 13.35 -2.48 9.88
N LEU A 44 12.25 -2.77 9.17
CA LEU A 44 12.21 -3.81 8.15
C LEU A 44 13.08 -3.46 6.93
N GLU A 45 13.07 -2.19 6.50
CA GLU A 45 13.92 -1.74 5.40
C GLU A 45 15.39 -1.67 5.82
N ASP A 46 15.70 -1.07 6.97
CA ASP A 46 17.08 -0.88 7.46
C ASP A 46 17.78 -2.20 7.78
N SER A 47 17.04 -3.20 8.26
CA SER A 47 17.57 -4.56 8.49
C SER A 47 17.83 -5.34 7.20
N GLY A 48 17.31 -4.86 6.05
CA GLY A 48 17.35 -5.57 4.79
C GLY A 48 16.35 -6.74 4.68
N SER A 49 15.46 -6.90 5.67
CA SER A 49 14.35 -7.87 5.61
C SER A 49 13.38 -7.52 4.49
N VAL A 50 13.12 -6.24 4.32
CA VAL A 50 12.41 -5.66 3.18
C VAL A 50 13.43 -5.00 2.27
N SER A 51 13.71 -5.63 1.13
CA SER A 51 14.69 -5.14 0.15
C SER A 51 14.42 -5.78 -1.23
N PRO A 52 14.97 -5.22 -2.31
CA PRO A 52 14.89 -5.86 -3.64
C PRO A 52 15.42 -7.31 -3.63
N ARG A 53 16.45 -7.58 -2.84
CA ARG A 53 17.04 -8.92 -2.70
C ARG A 53 16.08 -9.95 -2.10
N THR A 54 15.21 -9.52 -1.20
CA THR A 54 14.19 -10.36 -0.56
C THR A 54 12.87 -10.37 -1.33
N GLY A 55 12.82 -9.69 -2.49
CA GLY A 55 11.62 -9.59 -3.33
C GLY A 55 10.58 -8.59 -2.85
N TRP A 56 10.95 -7.70 -1.94
CA TRP A 56 10.13 -6.59 -1.44
C TRP A 56 10.76 -5.26 -1.82
N LEU A 57 10.26 -4.62 -2.88
CA LEU A 57 10.72 -3.29 -3.28
C LEU A 57 9.70 -2.24 -2.86
N PRO A 58 10.02 -1.36 -1.89
CA PRO A 58 9.09 -0.32 -1.44
C PRO A 58 8.71 0.62 -2.58
N GLN A 59 7.43 0.96 -2.64
CA GLN A 59 6.81 1.88 -3.58
C GLN A 59 5.67 2.61 -2.88
N HIS A 60 5.90 3.14 -1.67
CA HIS A 60 4.86 3.73 -0.85
C HIS A 60 4.16 4.88 -1.56
N LEU A 61 2.83 4.81 -1.65
CA LEU A 61 2.04 5.87 -2.25
C LEU A 61 1.83 6.98 -1.23
N VAL A 62 2.12 8.21 -1.63
CA VAL A 62 2.04 9.42 -0.79
C VAL A 62 1.17 10.45 -1.48
N TYR A 63 0.16 10.94 -0.76
CA TYR A 63 -0.69 12.03 -1.20
C TYR A 63 -0.44 13.27 -0.34
N ARG A 64 -0.01 14.36 -1.00
CA ARG A 64 0.17 15.67 -0.39
C ARG A 64 -0.78 16.68 -1.02
N ASP A 65 -1.30 17.59 -0.19
CA ASP A 65 -2.11 18.69 -0.68
C ASP A 65 -1.25 19.81 -1.31
N SER A 66 -1.91 20.87 -1.75
CA SER A 66 -1.25 22.04 -2.35
C SER A 66 -0.38 22.84 -1.38
N SER A 67 -0.39 22.54 -0.09
CA SER A 67 0.51 23.12 0.93
C SER A 67 1.64 22.18 1.34
N GLU A 68 1.85 21.08 0.61
CA GLU A 68 2.81 20.02 0.88
C GLU A 68 2.51 19.20 2.16
N LYS A 69 1.34 19.38 2.76
CA LYS A 69 0.89 18.58 3.91
C LYS A 69 0.60 17.16 3.47
N LEU A 70 1.08 16.17 4.24
CA LEU A 70 0.75 14.77 4.02
C LEU A 70 -0.71 14.49 4.41
N ILE A 71 -1.52 14.12 3.43
CA ILE A 71 -2.97 13.91 3.57
C ILE A 71 -3.31 12.43 3.65
N GLY A 72 -2.58 11.59 2.93
CA GLY A 72 -2.81 10.16 2.94
C GLY A 72 -1.62 9.37 2.44
N VAL A 73 -1.52 8.11 2.90
CA VAL A 73 -0.46 7.19 2.50
C VAL A 73 -0.97 5.77 2.33
N VAL A 74 -0.30 4.99 1.50
CA VAL A 74 -0.52 3.56 1.36
C VAL A 74 0.82 2.85 1.42
N PRO A 75 1.04 1.92 2.38
CA PRO A 75 2.19 1.04 2.36
C PRO A 75 2.07 0.16 1.11
N LEU A 76 3.03 0.25 0.22
CA LEU A 76 2.97 -0.39 -1.08
C LEU A 76 4.33 -0.96 -1.46
N TYR A 77 4.33 -2.15 -2.05
CA TYR A 77 5.52 -2.86 -2.48
C TYR A 77 5.37 -3.41 -3.88
N LEU A 78 6.45 -3.38 -4.65
CA LEU A 78 6.58 -4.19 -5.85
C LEU A 78 7.17 -5.54 -5.45
N LYS A 79 6.43 -6.62 -5.71
CA LYS A 79 6.77 -7.98 -5.28
C LYS A 79 7.23 -8.84 -6.46
N GLY A 80 8.40 -9.44 -6.30
CA GLY A 80 8.93 -10.43 -7.26
C GLY A 80 8.41 -11.86 -7.04
N HIS A 81 7.82 -12.14 -5.86
CA HIS A 81 7.25 -13.43 -5.47
C HIS A 81 6.29 -13.25 -4.29
N SER A 82 5.53 -14.28 -3.91
CA SER A 82 4.52 -14.20 -2.83
C SER A 82 5.00 -14.63 -1.44
N TYR A 83 6.30 -14.80 -1.22
CA TYR A 83 6.83 -15.12 0.11
C TYR A 83 6.65 -13.95 1.08
N GLY A 84 6.30 -14.28 2.33
CA GLY A 84 6.10 -13.32 3.41
C GLY A 84 4.79 -12.55 3.39
N GLU A 85 3.84 -12.94 2.52
CA GLU A 85 2.51 -12.30 2.41
C GLU A 85 1.43 -13.02 3.21
N TYR A 86 1.64 -14.30 3.52
CA TYR A 86 0.66 -15.19 4.19
C TYR A 86 -0.67 -15.31 3.42
N VAL A 87 -0.63 -15.09 2.12
CA VAL A 87 -1.74 -15.32 1.20
C VAL A 87 -1.31 -16.37 0.19
N PHE A 88 -2.11 -17.44 0.07
CA PHE A 88 -1.84 -18.54 -0.86
C PHE A 88 -2.46 -18.23 -2.22
N ASP A 89 -1.67 -17.69 -3.12
CA ASP A 89 -2.09 -17.28 -4.47
C ASP A 89 -1.47 -18.12 -5.60
N TRP A 90 -0.95 -19.30 -5.27
CA TRP A 90 -0.29 -20.21 -6.23
C TRP A 90 -1.19 -20.57 -7.41
N GLY A 91 -2.49 -20.78 -7.16
CA GLY A 91 -3.45 -21.07 -8.24
C GLY A 91 -3.63 -19.91 -9.22
N TRP A 92 -3.49 -18.66 -8.73
CA TRP A 92 -3.55 -17.48 -9.59
C TRP A 92 -2.27 -17.31 -10.41
N ALA A 93 -1.12 -17.50 -9.81
CA ALA A 93 0.16 -17.46 -10.51
C ALA A 93 0.20 -18.50 -11.64
N ASP A 94 -0.22 -19.75 -11.36
CA ASP A 94 -0.31 -20.81 -12.36
C ASP A 94 -1.33 -20.49 -13.48
N ALA A 95 -2.48 -19.89 -13.14
CA ALA A 95 -3.48 -19.48 -14.12
C ALA A 95 -2.96 -18.37 -15.05
N PHE A 96 -2.20 -17.40 -14.53
CA PHE A 96 -1.58 -16.33 -15.33
C PHE A 96 -0.52 -16.90 -16.27
N GLU A 97 0.32 -17.81 -15.80
CA GLU A 97 1.33 -18.47 -16.64
C GLU A 97 0.69 -19.29 -17.75
N LYS A 98 -0.37 -20.06 -17.46
CA LYS A 98 -1.13 -20.83 -18.45
C LYS A 98 -1.82 -19.94 -19.49
N ALA A 99 -2.18 -18.71 -19.10
CA ALA A 99 -2.74 -17.70 -20.01
C ALA A 99 -1.65 -16.96 -20.82
N GLY A 100 -0.36 -17.31 -20.65
CA GLY A 100 0.76 -16.66 -21.30
C GLY A 100 1.08 -15.26 -20.74
N GLN A 101 0.59 -14.96 -19.54
CA GLN A 101 0.82 -13.69 -18.87
C GLN A 101 1.79 -13.87 -17.69
N LYS A 102 2.52 -12.82 -17.33
CA LYS A 102 3.38 -12.81 -16.16
C LYS A 102 2.59 -12.34 -14.94
N TYR A 103 2.52 -13.18 -13.90
CA TYR A 103 1.92 -12.82 -12.61
C TYR A 103 2.83 -11.89 -11.82
N PHE A 104 4.13 -12.11 -11.85
CA PHE A 104 5.15 -11.29 -11.20
C PHE A 104 5.92 -10.44 -12.22
N PRO A 105 6.38 -9.22 -11.79
CA PRO A 105 6.12 -8.58 -10.51
C PRO A 105 4.66 -8.15 -10.37
N LYS A 106 4.19 -8.03 -9.11
CA LYS A 106 2.88 -7.51 -8.75
C LYS A 106 3.00 -6.38 -7.74
N LEU A 107 2.02 -5.48 -7.68
CA LEU A 107 1.89 -4.52 -6.57
C LEU A 107 1.16 -5.17 -5.39
N LEU A 108 1.63 -4.88 -4.19
CA LEU A 108 1.06 -5.39 -2.95
C LEU A 108 1.03 -4.30 -1.88
N SER A 109 -0.15 -4.06 -1.32
CA SER A 109 -0.32 -3.34 -0.06
C SER A 109 -0.56 -4.32 1.07
N ALA A 110 0.41 -4.44 1.97
CA ALA A 110 0.41 -5.35 3.10
C ALA A 110 1.39 -4.89 4.17
N VAL A 111 1.26 -5.43 5.39
CA VAL A 111 2.35 -5.38 6.37
C VAL A 111 3.30 -6.55 6.08
N PRO A 112 4.58 -6.30 5.76
CA PRO A 112 5.50 -7.39 5.44
C PRO A 112 5.63 -8.40 6.58
N PHE A 113 5.61 -9.69 6.24
CA PHE A 113 5.78 -10.82 7.16
C PHE A 113 4.78 -10.89 8.31
N THR A 114 3.68 -10.11 8.26
CA THR A 114 2.75 -9.94 9.38
C THR A 114 1.30 -10.03 8.87
N PRO A 115 0.61 -11.17 9.09
CA PRO A 115 -0.75 -11.39 8.60
C PRO A 115 -1.79 -10.74 9.53
N VAL A 116 -1.67 -9.43 9.76
CA VAL A 116 -2.56 -8.67 10.63
C VAL A 116 -3.59 -7.90 9.82
N THR A 117 -4.84 -7.96 10.29
CA THR A 117 -5.93 -7.17 9.71
C THR A 117 -5.80 -5.71 10.14
N CYS A 118 -5.64 -4.81 9.17
CA CYS A 118 -5.55 -3.38 9.39
C CYS A 118 -5.87 -2.62 8.09
N PRO A 119 -6.27 -1.34 8.17
CA PRO A 119 -6.43 -0.51 6.97
C PRO A 119 -5.10 -0.27 6.27
N LYS A 120 -5.14 -0.12 4.96
CA LYS A 120 -3.99 0.20 4.11
C LYS A 120 -4.10 1.56 3.46
N LEU A 121 -5.33 2.06 3.24
CA LEU A 121 -5.58 3.42 2.78
C LEU A 121 -5.63 4.33 4.00
N LEU A 122 -4.46 4.84 4.40
CA LEU A 122 -4.27 5.58 5.65
C LEU A 122 -4.44 7.07 5.39
N VAL A 123 -5.37 7.70 6.11
CA VAL A 123 -5.79 9.08 5.88
C VAL A 123 -5.54 9.92 7.12
N HIS A 124 -5.03 11.14 6.93
CA HIS A 124 -4.86 12.11 7.99
C HIS A 124 -6.22 12.36 8.70
N PRO A 125 -6.30 12.31 10.04
CA PRO A 125 -7.57 12.35 10.77
C PRO A 125 -8.36 13.65 10.61
N GLY A 126 -7.71 14.74 10.18
CA GLY A 126 -8.36 16.03 9.91
C GLY A 126 -9.01 16.14 8.53
N GLU A 127 -8.95 15.10 7.70
CA GLU A 127 -9.41 15.14 6.31
C GLU A 127 -10.67 14.28 6.10
N ASP A 128 -11.37 14.50 4.98
CA ASP A 128 -12.48 13.65 4.56
C ASP A 128 -11.97 12.25 4.19
N GLN A 129 -12.31 11.28 5.04
CA GLN A 129 -11.83 9.91 4.91
C GLN A 129 -12.27 9.26 3.59
N SER A 130 -13.50 9.50 3.16
CA SER A 130 -14.05 8.89 1.95
C SER A 130 -13.43 9.48 0.69
N GLU A 131 -13.29 10.79 0.66
CA GLU A 131 -12.70 11.51 -0.47
C GLU A 131 -11.23 11.11 -0.65
N VAL A 132 -10.43 11.16 0.43
CA VAL A 132 -9.01 10.83 0.36
C VAL A 132 -8.79 9.35 0.04
N ARG A 133 -9.58 8.43 0.59
CA ARG A 133 -9.52 7.01 0.20
C ARG A 133 -9.81 6.80 -1.28
N SER A 134 -10.74 7.55 -1.86
CA SER A 134 -11.03 7.50 -3.30
C SER A 134 -9.84 7.96 -4.13
N ILE A 135 -9.16 9.03 -3.71
CA ILE A 135 -7.95 9.53 -4.35
C ILE A 135 -6.83 8.50 -4.26
N LEU A 136 -6.60 7.92 -3.06
CA LEU A 136 -5.58 6.87 -2.86
C LEU A 136 -5.88 5.63 -3.71
N ALA A 137 -7.13 5.17 -3.78
CA ALA A 137 -7.52 4.02 -4.61
C ALA A 137 -7.26 4.30 -6.10
N SER A 138 -7.57 5.50 -6.58
CA SER A 138 -7.25 5.92 -7.95
C SER A 138 -5.74 6.00 -8.18
N GLY A 139 -4.99 6.47 -7.19
CA GLY A 139 -3.53 6.51 -7.22
C GLY A 139 -2.89 5.13 -7.30
N LEU A 140 -3.46 4.13 -6.63
CA LEU A 140 -3.02 2.73 -6.72
C LEU A 140 -3.21 2.17 -8.14
N VAL A 141 -4.33 2.48 -8.78
CA VAL A 141 -4.57 2.07 -10.17
C VAL A 141 -3.59 2.77 -11.12
N SER A 142 -3.31 4.05 -10.90
CA SER A 142 -2.32 4.79 -11.70
C SER A 142 -0.90 4.23 -11.49
N ALA A 143 -0.53 3.88 -10.27
CA ALA A 143 0.75 3.25 -9.95
C ALA A 143 0.93 1.91 -10.69
N LEU A 144 -0.13 1.09 -10.74
CA LEU A 144 -0.13 -0.16 -11.49
C LEU A 144 0.18 0.05 -12.97
N GLN A 145 -0.41 1.07 -13.59
CA GLN A 145 -0.16 1.42 -14.98
C GLN A 145 1.26 1.98 -15.18
N GLN A 146 1.70 2.90 -14.31
CA GLN A 146 3.01 3.53 -14.38
C GLN A 146 4.14 2.51 -14.25
N LEU A 147 4.00 1.54 -13.34
CA LEU A 147 5.00 0.48 -13.11
C LEU A 147 4.85 -0.69 -14.10
N ASN A 148 3.84 -0.64 -14.98
CA ASN A 148 3.56 -1.67 -15.98
C ASN A 148 3.49 -3.07 -15.39
N VAL A 149 2.75 -3.23 -14.31
CA VAL A 149 2.50 -4.51 -13.65
C VAL A 149 1.05 -4.96 -13.84
N SER A 150 0.83 -6.28 -13.83
CA SER A 150 -0.45 -6.87 -14.21
C SER A 150 -1.49 -6.88 -13.11
N SER A 151 -1.08 -6.79 -11.84
CA SER A 151 -1.99 -6.93 -10.71
C SER A 151 -1.59 -6.11 -9.50
N LEU A 152 -2.60 -5.72 -8.73
CA LEU A 152 -2.50 -5.04 -7.45
C LEU A 152 -3.30 -5.83 -6.42
N HIS A 153 -2.70 -6.13 -5.29
CA HIS A 153 -3.32 -6.85 -4.17
C HIS A 153 -3.28 -5.99 -2.92
N ILE A 154 -4.35 -6.03 -2.14
CA ILE A 154 -4.45 -5.43 -0.81
C ILE A 154 -4.81 -6.55 0.15
N ASN A 155 -3.87 -6.93 1.01
CA ASN A 155 -4.02 -8.08 1.89
C ASN A 155 -4.49 -7.66 3.28
N PHE A 156 -5.34 -8.50 3.90
CA PHE A 156 -5.81 -8.34 5.27
C PHE A 156 -6.38 -6.94 5.57
N SER A 157 -7.22 -6.42 4.66
CA SER A 157 -7.92 -5.15 4.86
C SER A 157 -8.89 -5.23 6.04
N SER A 158 -9.10 -4.11 6.73
CA SER A 158 -10.22 -3.97 7.67
C SER A 158 -11.55 -4.14 6.91
N LEU A 159 -12.61 -4.55 7.63
CA LEU A 159 -13.92 -4.79 7.01
C LEU A 159 -14.45 -3.54 6.30
N ASP A 160 -14.35 -2.37 6.94
CA ASP A 160 -14.75 -1.09 6.37
C ASP A 160 -14.00 -0.76 5.07
N GLU A 161 -12.68 -0.94 5.07
CA GLU A 161 -11.87 -0.73 3.87
C GLU A 161 -12.18 -1.75 2.77
N TRP A 162 -12.40 -3.01 3.13
CA TRP A 162 -12.76 -4.06 2.18
C TRP A 162 -14.10 -3.78 1.50
N GLU A 163 -15.09 -3.27 2.26
CA GLU A 163 -16.36 -2.84 1.69
C GLU A 163 -16.20 -1.62 0.79
N PHE A 164 -15.43 -0.63 1.21
CA PHE A 164 -15.10 0.56 0.42
C PHE A 164 -14.45 0.18 -0.91
N LEU A 165 -13.41 -0.64 -0.88
CA LEU A 165 -12.69 -1.09 -2.09
C LEU A 165 -13.61 -1.90 -3.01
N GLY A 166 -14.52 -2.72 -2.47
CA GLY A 166 -15.50 -3.43 -3.27
C GLY A 166 -16.47 -2.49 -4.01
N LYS A 167 -16.89 -1.40 -3.38
CA LYS A 167 -17.70 -0.34 -4.03
C LYS A 167 -16.89 0.39 -5.10
N ALA A 168 -15.59 0.53 -4.90
CA ALA A 168 -14.65 1.07 -5.88
C ALA A 168 -14.25 0.07 -6.99
N LYS A 169 -14.97 -1.06 -7.11
CA LYS A 169 -14.81 -2.11 -8.11
C LYS A 169 -13.54 -2.96 -8.00
N PHE A 170 -12.90 -2.99 -6.84
CA PHE A 170 -11.88 -3.98 -6.55
C PHE A 170 -12.53 -5.35 -6.33
N LEU A 171 -11.86 -6.40 -6.83
CA LEU A 171 -12.34 -7.78 -6.62
C LEU A 171 -12.11 -8.20 -5.17
N LYS A 172 -13.17 -8.69 -4.54
CA LYS A 172 -13.14 -9.17 -3.17
C LYS A 172 -12.74 -10.64 -3.12
N ARG A 173 -11.77 -10.97 -2.27
CA ARG A 173 -11.38 -12.35 -1.96
C ARG A 173 -11.50 -12.60 -0.47
N GLN A 174 -11.93 -13.77 -0.09
CA GLN A 174 -11.96 -14.24 1.28
C GLN A 174 -11.13 -15.51 1.41
N GLY A 175 -10.41 -15.63 2.53
CA GLY A 175 -9.68 -16.83 2.92
C GLY A 175 -9.98 -17.16 4.37
N ILE A 176 -9.52 -18.33 4.81
CA ILE A 176 -9.66 -18.78 6.21
C ILE A 176 -8.33 -18.52 6.90
N GLN A 177 -8.40 -17.89 8.06
CA GLN A 177 -7.27 -17.71 8.97
C GLN A 177 -7.63 -18.33 10.32
N TYR A 178 -6.76 -19.16 10.86
CA TYR A 178 -6.94 -19.80 12.15
C TYR A 178 -6.28 -18.94 13.25
N HIS A 179 -7.04 -18.68 14.31
CA HIS A 179 -6.56 -18.00 15.50
C HIS A 179 -6.61 -18.96 16.70
N TRP A 180 -5.58 -18.95 17.53
CA TRP A 180 -5.56 -19.65 18.81
C TRP A 180 -6.01 -18.66 19.88
N ASN A 181 -7.01 -19.07 20.67
CA ASN A 181 -7.49 -18.32 21.83
C ASN A 181 -6.78 -18.80 23.10
#